data_b0fb1ae1244c2f6da9fd72d6002c6799
#
_entry.id   b0fb1ae1244c2f6da9fd72d6002c6799
#
_cell.length_a   1.000
_cell.length_b   1.000
_cell.length_c   1.000
_cell.angle_alpha   90.00
_cell.angle_beta   90.00
_cell.angle_gamma   90.00
#
_symmetry.space_group_name_H-M   'P 1'
#
loop_
_entity.id
_entity.type
_entity.pdbx_description
1 polymer ?
#
loop_
_entity_poly.entity_id
_entity_poly.type
_entity_poly.pdbx_seq_one_letter_code
_entity_poly.pdbx_strand_id
1 'polypeptide(L)'
;MTQAEHLIQPPRHASATEMPILDLGDWIGGGAIAPLAEQFKAACTRTGFFYVKNHGMPQAVVDNVFDAARRYFALPMEERLKDRIDERFRRGFMPMGVTQHPGHKPDVKESYVLGLDLPTSDPDVIAGRPLHGPNRWPDDKPWLKEAAMAYFDHTVALGRRLLRIFAVALDLPEDFFLQYTKKPMVLTNLYHYPPQASPTHLELGAAAHTDYGTLTILSQDPIGGLELKTRDGEWVAAPYVEGTLVINLGDLVKVWTNEHYVSNLHRVVNRTGRERFSIPTFFNFDYDTPVACLPQFQSADQPPRHPPIRSGDWLVNRFQAVQGYKTPTQLAKA
;
A
#
# COMPACT_ATOMS: atom_id res chain seq x y z
N MET A 1 -10.04 18.97 32.69
CA MET A 1 -11.22 18.64 31.88
C MET A 1 -10.78 17.69 30.81
N THR A 2 -11.03 16.41 30.98
CA THR A 2 -10.78 15.38 29.95
C THR A 2 -11.67 15.70 28.77
N GLN A 3 -11.09 16.05 27.62
CA GLN A 3 -11.84 16.03 26.37
C GLN A 3 -12.38 14.61 26.23
N ALA A 4 -13.70 14.47 26.32
CA ALA A 4 -14.36 13.20 26.06
C ALA A 4 -13.90 12.75 24.65
N GLU A 5 -13.28 11.57 24.57
CA GLU A 5 -12.93 10.96 23.29
C GLU A 5 -14.25 10.72 22.54
N HIS A 6 -14.59 11.63 21.62
CA HIS A 6 -15.84 11.51 20.87
C HIS A 6 -15.75 10.33 19.91
N LEU A 7 -16.76 9.46 19.95
CA LEU A 7 -16.91 8.36 19.00
C LEU A 7 -16.99 8.90 17.58
N ILE A 8 -16.30 8.23 16.66
CA ILE A 8 -16.33 8.59 15.26
C ILE A 8 -17.63 8.10 14.63
N GLN A 9 -18.43 9.04 14.12
CA GLN A 9 -19.66 8.69 13.41
C GLN A 9 -19.34 7.97 12.09
N PRO A 10 -20.18 7.01 11.65
CA PRO A 10 -20.03 6.36 10.35
C PRO A 10 -20.16 7.40 9.23
N PRO A 11 -19.23 7.46 8.28
CA PRO A 11 -19.35 8.32 7.12
C PRO A 11 -20.35 7.73 6.11
N ARG A 12 -20.83 8.55 5.19
CA ARG A 12 -21.52 8.04 3.99
C ARG A 12 -20.57 7.19 3.13
N HIS A 13 -21.12 6.36 2.29
CA HIS A 13 -20.33 5.67 1.28
C HIS A 13 -19.83 6.64 0.20
N ALA A 14 -18.62 6.39 -0.31
CA ALA A 14 -18.11 7.09 -1.48
C ALA A 14 -19.04 6.84 -2.68
N SER A 15 -19.30 7.89 -3.46
CA SER A 15 -20.05 7.79 -4.71
C SER A 15 -19.21 7.12 -5.80
N ALA A 16 -19.87 6.66 -6.86
CA ALA A 16 -19.18 6.07 -8.02
C ALA A 16 -18.21 7.05 -8.73
N THR A 17 -18.37 8.36 -8.52
CA THR A 17 -17.44 9.37 -9.04
C THR A 17 -16.26 9.60 -8.12
N GLU A 18 -16.40 9.38 -6.80
CA GLU A 18 -15.32 9.48 -5.82
C GLU A 18 -14.45 8.22 -5.82
N MET A 19 -15.08 7.05 -6.03
CA MET A 19 -14.40 5.75 -6.16
C MET A 19 -14.95 4.97 -7.36
N PRO A 20 -14.55 5.31 -8.60
CA PRO A 20 -14.99 4.60 -9.80
C PRO A 20 -14.44 3.17 -9.83
N ILE A 21 -15.13 2.30 -10.59
CA ILE A 21 -14.67 0.94 -10.87
C ILE A 21 -14.13 0.92 -12.30
N LEU A 22 -12.83 0.66 -12.44
CA LEU A 22 -12.17 0.47 -13.72
C LEU A 22 -12.17 -1.02 -14.08
N ASP A 23 -12.73 -1.36 -15.24
CA ASP A 23 -12.76 -2.73 -15.75
C ASP A 23 -11.53 -2.98 -16.62
N LEU A 24 -10.63 -3.87 -16.17
CA LEU A 24 -9.41 -4.20 -16.90
C LEU A 24 -9.62 -5.33 -17.94
N GLY A 25 -10.82 -5.97 -17.95
CA GLY A 25 -11.07 -7.19 -18.71
C GLY A 25 -10.90 -7.02 -20.22
N ASP A 26 -11.44 -5.95 -20.80
CA ASP A 26 -11.33 -5.68 -22.22
C ASP A 26 -9.87 -5.51 -22.65
N TRP A 27 -9.12 -4.67 -21.95
CA TRP A 27 -7.70 -4.43 -22.22
C TRP A 27 -6.85 -5.71 -22.03
N ILE A 28 -7.06 -6.45 -20.96
CA ILE A 28 -6.35 -7.73 -20.73
C ILE A 28 -6.67 -8.74 -21.83
N GLY A 29 -7.88 -8.70 -22.40
CA GLY A 29 -8.30 -9.49 -23.54
C GLY A 29 -7.77 -9.01 -24.90
N GLY A 30 -6.94 -7.96 -24.95
CA GLY A 30 -6.33 -7.41 -26.17
C GLY A 30 -7.03 -6.15 -26.71
N GLY A 31 -7.97 -5.59 -25.97
CA GLY A 31 -8.60 -4.30 -26.29
C GLY A 31 -7.67 -3.11 -26.13
N ALA A 32 -8.11 -1.93 -26.53
CA ALA A 32 -7.33 -0.70 -26.49
C ALA A 32 -7.15 -0.17 -25.05
N ILE A 33 -5.92 0.26 -24.71
CA ILE A 33 -5.60 0.83 -23.39
C ILE A 33 -6.11 2.26 -23.19
N ALA A 34 -6.28 3.05 -24.28
CA ALA A 34 -6.57 4.46 -24.20
C ALA A 34 -7.88 4.81 -23.44
N PRO A 35 -9.03 4.12 -23.65
CA PRO A 35 -10.24 4.43 -22.87
C PRO A 35 -10.05 4.17 -21.37
N LEU A 36 -9.25 3.17 -21.01
CA LEU A 36 -8.92 2.84 -19.62
C LEU A 36 -7.98 3.89 -19.01
N ALA A 37 -7.01 4.39 -19.79
CA ALA A 37 -6.11 5.45 -19.35
C ALA A 37 -6.86 6.77 -19.06
N GLU A 38 -7.88 7.12 -19.82
CA GLU A 38 -8.73 8.28 -19.55
C GLU A 38 -9.53 8.12 -18.25
N GLN A 39 -10.09 6.94 -17.98
CA GLN A 39 -10.77 6.67 -16.71
C GLN A 39 -9.79 6.74 -15.54
N PHE A 40 -8.59 6.17 -15.70
CA PHE A 40 -7.52 6.22 -14.71
C PHE A 40 -7.12 7.67 -14.41
N LYS A 41 -6.86 8.48 -15.45
CA LYS A 41 -6.54 9.91 -15.34
C LYS A 41 -7.61 10.67 -14.56
N ALA A 42 -8.89 10.45 -14.88
CA ALA A 42 -10.01 11.08 -14.18
C ALA A 42 -10.08 10.69 -12.69
N ALA A 43 -9.87 9.43 -12.35
CA ALA A 43 -9.83 8.96 -10.96
C ALA A 43 -8.65 9.57 -10.21
N CYS A 44 -7.45 9.55 -10.80
CA CYS A 44 -6.21 10.02 -10.20
C CYS A 44 -6.18 11.53 -9.96
N THR A 45 -6.82 12.31 -10.83
CA THR A 45 -6.94 13.77 -10.64
C THR A 45 -8.02 14.16 -9.64
N ARG A 46 -8.99 13.29 -9.34
CA ARG A 46 -10.10 13.58 -8.43
C ARG A 46 -9.81 13.19 -6.98
N THR A 47 -9.64 11.91 -6.73
CA THR A 47 -9.43 11.35 -5.38
C THR A 47 -8.14 10.57 -5.26
N GLY A 48 -7.57 10.10 -6.36
CA GLY A 48 -6.44 9.16 -6.37
C GLY A 48 -6.82 7.76 -5.90
N PHE A 49 -8.13 7.46 -5.72
CA PHE A 49 -8.68 6.17 -5.30
C PHE A 49 -9.67 5.63 -6.33
N PHE A 50 -9.63 4.34 -6.59
CA PHE A 50 -10.56 3.64 -7.48
C PHE A 50 -10.53 2.13 -7.21
N TYR A 51 -11.54 1.43 -7.70
CA TYR A 51 -11.53 -0.03 -7.75
C TYR A 51 -11.07 -0.51 -9.13
N VAL A 52 -10.47 -1.70 -9.15
CA VAL A 52 -10.25 -2.44 -10.40
C VAL A 52 -10.97 -3.78 -10.31
N LYS A 53 -11.66 -4.18 -11.40
CA LYS A 53 -12.26 -5.51 -11.57
C LYS A 53 -11.69 -6.19 -12.81
N ASN A 54 -11.92 -7.49 -12.94
CA ASN A 54 -11.37 -8.31 -14.04
C ASN A 54 -9.86 -8.17 -14.18
N HIS A 55 -9.17 -8.00 -13.06
CA HIS A 55 -7.75 -7.68 -12.95
C HIS A 55 -6.82 -8.87 -13.23
N GLY A 56 -7.37 -10.06 -13.47
CA GLY A 56 -6.63 -11.26 -13.84
C GLY A 56 -5.99 -12.02 -12.68
N MET A 57 -6.22 -11.61 -11.42
CA MET A 57 -5.88 -12.42 -10.25
C MET A 57 -7.01 -13.39 -9.97
N PRO A 58 -6.77 -14.71 -9.90
CA PRO A 58 -7.79 -15.68 -9.53
C PRO A 58 -8.35 -15.43 -8.13
N GLN A 59 -9.67 -15.55 -7.94
CA GLN A 59 -10.28 -15.35 -6.61
C GLN A 59 -9.69 -16.30 -5.57
N ALA A 60 -9.39 -17.55 -5.95
CA ALA A 60 -8.77 -18.53 -5.06
C ALA A 60 -7.43 -18.06 -4.48
N VAL A 61 -6.66 -17.25 -5.19
CA VAL A 61 -5.39 -16.65 -4.67
C VAL A 61 -5.70 -15.66 -3.56
N VAL A 62 -6.74 -14.84 -3.75
CA VAL A 62 -7.20 -13.87 -2.73
C VAL A 62 -7.74 -14.62 -1.51
N ASP A 63 -8.59 -15.62 -1.72
CA ASP A 63 -9.19 -16.40 -0.63
C ASP A 63 -8.11 -17.11 0.20
N ASN A 64 -7.16 -17.77 -0.46
CA ASN A 64 -6.07 -18.50 0.18
C ASN A 64 -5.17 -17.59 1.05
N VAL A 65 -4.85 -16.38 0.59
CA VAL A 65 -4.01 -15.47 1.39
C VAL A 65 -4.78 -14.90 2.58
N PHE A 66 -6.09 -14.65 2.46
CA PHE A 66 -6.92 -14.30 3.62
C PHE A 66 -7.06 -15.44 4.62
N ASP A 67 -7.22 -16.68 4.15
CA ASP A 67 -7.25 -17.85 5.04
C ASP A 67 -5.91 -18.07 5.76
N ALA A 68 -4.81 -17.89 5.04
CA ALA A 68 -3.48 -17.92 5.64
C ALA A 68 -3.31 -16.81 6.70
N ALA A 69 -3.76 -15.59 6.43
CA ALA A 69 -3.73 -14.49 7.39
C ALA A 69 -4.56 -14.83 8.64
N ARG A 70 -5.82 -15.27 8.49
CA ARG A 70 -6.67 -15.67 9.62
C ARG A 70 -6.01 -16.77 10.45
N ARG A 71 -5.50 -17.80 9.80
CA ARG A 71 -4.81 -18.91 10.46
C ARG A 71 -3.56 -18.46 11.22
N TYR A 72 -2.78 -17.53 10.65
CA TYR A 72 -1.57 -17.01 11.28
C TYR A 72 -1.90 -16.17 12.52
N PHE A 73 -2.83 -15.23 12.40
CA PHE A 73 -3.18 -14.34 13.52
C PHE A 73 -4.02 -15.01 14.60
N ALA A 74 -4.61 -16.18 14.34
CA ALA A 74 -5.21 -17.03 15.37
C ALA A 74 -4.19 -17.76 16.25
N LEU A 75 -2.90 -17.80 15.87
CA LEU A 75 -1.85 -18.37 16.70
C LEU A 75 -1.64 -17.58 17.99
N PRO A 76 -1.24 -18.21 19.10
CA PRO A 76 -0.86 -17.51 20.31
C PRO A 76 0.23 -16.45 20.04
N MET A 77 0.19 -15.33 20.77
CA MET A 77 1.17 -14.24 20.61
C MET A 77 2.62 -14.75 20.73
N GLU A 78 2.87 -15.67 21.65
CA GLU A 78 4.18 -16.28 21.85
C GLU A 78 4.71 -16.96 20.56
N GLU A 79 3.83 -17.65 19.83
CA GLU A 79 4.20 -18.30 18.56
C GLU A 79 4.49 -17.28 17.47
N ARG A 80 3.68 -16.22 17.38
CA ARG A 80 3.88 -15.14 16.39
C ARG A 80 5.16 -14.33 16.66
N LEU A 81 5.53 -14.15 17.93
CA LEU A 81 6.76 -13.43 18.31
C LEU A 81 8.04 -14.18 17.90
N LYS A 82 7.99 -15.49 17.66
CA LYS A 82 9.13 -16.24 17.08
C LYS A 82 9.45 -15.75 15.67
N ASP A 83 8.45 -15.26 14.95
CA ASP A 83 8.54 -14.75 13.59
C ASP A 83 8.70 -13.22 13.55
N ARG A 84 9.06 -12.61 14.69
CA ARG A 84 9.17 -11.14 14.81
C ARG A 84 10.00 -10.56 13.68
N ILE A 85 9.55 -9.40 13.20
CA ILE A 85 10.13 -8.68 12.07
C ILE A 85 11.64 -8.53 12.22
N ASP A 86 12.37 -8.92 11.17
CA ASP A 86 13.79 -8.63 11.06
C ASP A 86 13.96 -7.12 10.79
N GLU A 87 14.60 -6.41 11.70
CA GLU A 87 14.77 -4.96 11.60
C GLU A 87 15.62 -4.56 10.39
N ARG A 88 16.55 -5.42 9.95
CA ARG A 88 17.43 -5.16 8.82
C ARG A 88 16.68 -5.15 7.48
N PHE A 89 15.80 -6.13 7.28
CA PHE A 89 15.11 -6.33 6.00
C PHE A 89 13.64 -5.90 6.04
N ARG A 90 13.08 -5.69 7.24
CA ARG A 90 11.66 -5.41 7.48
C ARG A 90 10.75 -6.52 6.95
N ARG A 91 11.05 -7.76 7.33
CA ARG A 91 10.29 -8.95 6.96
C ARG A 91 9.91 -9.74 8.21
N GLY A 92 8.67 -10.23 8.27
CA GLY A 92 8.15 -11.03 9.37
C GLY A 92 7.03 -10.34 10.15
N PHE A 93 6.75 -10.84 11.35
CA PHE A 93 5.66 -10.39 12.21
C PHE A 93 5.98 -9.06 12.91
N MET A 94 5.09 -8.11 12.76
CA MET A 94 5.16 -6.81 13.45
C MET A 94 3.96 -6.71 14.41
N PRO A 95 4.19 -6.68 15.74
CA PRO A 95 3.12 -6.60 16.73
C PRO A 95 2.43 -5.23 16.73
N MET A 96 1.29 -5.15 17.41
CA MET A 96 0.58 -3.87 17.60
C MET A 96 1.48 -2.83 18.27
N GLY A 97 1.19 -1.54 18.01
CA GLY A 97 1.85 -0.42 18.67
C GLY A 97 3.17 0.03 18.03
N VAL A 98 3.63 -0.62 16.96
CA VAL A 98 4.88 -0.22 16.27
C VAL A 98 4.68 0.98 15.35
N THR A 99 3.53 1.10 14.69
CA THR A 99 3.23 2.23 13.81
C THR A 99 2.52 3.32 14.60
N GLN A 100 3.09 4.52 14.62
CA GLN A 100 2.48 5.69 15.27
C GLN A 100 2.63 6.92 14.40
N HIS A 101 1.52 7.53 14.05
CA HIS A 101 1.49 8.81 13.33
C HIS A 101 1.47 9.98 14.32
N PRO A 102 2.08 11.13 13.98
CA PRO A 102 2.08 12.31 14.83
C PRO A 102 0.66 12.72 15.26
N GLY A 103 0.47 12.97 16.54
CA GLY A 103 -0.83 13.38 17.10
C GLY A 103 -1.85 12.26 17.35
N HIS A 104 -1.50 11.00 17.07
CA HIS A 104 -2.35 9.83 17.30
C HIS A 104 -1.72 8.86 18.31
N LYS A 105 -2.54 8.02 18.94
CA LYS A 105 -2.07 6.79 19.58
C LYS A 105 -1.54 5.83 18.51
N PRO A 106 -0.73 4.82 18.90
CA PRO A 106 -0.32 3.78 17.97
C PRO A 106 -1.52 3.12 17.28
N ASP A 107 -1.34 2.75 16.01
CA ASP A 107 -2.36 2.06 15.23
C ASP A 107 -2.76 0.73 15.89
N VAL A 108 -4.07 0.45 15.91
CA VAL A 108 -4.64 -0.79 16.46
C VAL A 108 -4.64 -1.85 15.35
N LYS A 109 -3.44 -2.27 14.98
CA LYS A 109 -3.21 -3.36 14.02
C LYS A 109 -1.89 -4.05 14.27
N GLU A 110 -1.81 -5.28 13.85
CA GLU A 110 -0.58 -6.05 13.72
C GLU A 110 -0.43 -6.52 12.27
N SER A 111 0.77 -6.93 11.87
CA SER A 111 1.00 -7.32 10.48
C SER A 111 2.03 -8.43 10.33
N TYR A 112 1.94 -9.17 9.23
CA TYR A 112 3.03 -9.98 8.72
C TYR A 112 3.52 -9.35 7.41
N VAL A 113 4.80 -8.98 7.35
CA VAL A 113 5.40 -8.20 6.26
C VAL A 113 6.25 -9.10 5.38
N LEU A 114 6.01 -9.05 4.08
CA LEU A 114 6.84 -9.70 3.06
C LEU A 114 7.12 -8.74 1.90
N GLY A 115 8.10 -9.09 1.07
CA GLY A 115 8.45 -8.29 -0.09
C GLY A 115 9.15 -9.13 -1.15
N LEU A 116 9.85 -8.47 -2.07
CA LEU A 116 10.69 -9.18 -3.03
C LEU A 116 11.71 -10.04 -2.29
N ASP A 117 11.64 -11.37 -2.52
CA ASP A 117 12.47 -12.35 -1.80
C ASP A 117 13.84 -12.46 -2.46
N LEU A 118 14.80 -11.70 -1.95
CA LEU A 118 16.18 -11.68 -2.46
C LEU A 118 17.07 -12.54 -1.56
N PRO A 119 17.84 -13.48 -2.14
CA PRO A 119 18.75 -14.31 -1.35
C PRO A 119 19.87 -13.47 -0.70
N THR A 120 20.44 -13.96 0.37
CA THR A 120 21.58 -13.29 1.05
C THR A 120 22.82 -13.11 0.16
N SER A 121 22.89 -13.86 -0.95
CA SER A 121 23.94 -13.75 -1.97
C SER A 121 23.67 -12.67 -3.02
N ASP A 122 22.49 -12.02 -3.01
CA ASP A 122 22.17 -10.94 -3.94
C ASP A 122 23.12 -9.74 -3.71
N PRO A 123 23.67 -9.12 -4.77
CA PRO A 123 24.59 -7.99 -4.63
C PRO A 123 24.05 -6.81 -3.82
N ASP A 124 22.76 -6.49 -3.95
CA ASP A 124 22.14 -5.39 -3.20
C ASP A 124 22.03 -5.74 -1.71
N VAL A 125 21.78 -7.01 -1.39
CA VAL A 125 21.74 -7.50 0.00
C VAL A 125 23.12 -7.50 0.63
N ILE A 126 24.13 -7.95 -0.10
CA ILE A 126 25.55 -7.92 0.32
C ILE A 126 26.00 -6.47 0.56
N ALA A 127 25.62 -5.54 -0.33
CA ALA A 127 25.92 -4.12 -0.19
C ALA A 127 25.16 -3.43 0.97
N GLY A 128 24.26 -4.13 1.66
CA GLY A 128 23.46 -3.57 2.74
C GLY A 128 22.44 -2.53 2.25
N ARG A 129 21.94 -2.68 1.01
CA ARG A 129 20.92 -1.78 0.47
C ARG A 129 19.65 -1.87 1.33
N PRO A 130 19.11 -0.74 1.81
CA PRO A 130 17.92 -0.75 2.66
C PRO A 130 16.72 -1.41 1.98
N LEU A 131 15.87 -2.07 2.75
CA LEU A 131 14.64 -2.74 2.31
C LEU A 131 14.84 -3.93 1.34
N HIS A 132 16.10 -4.32 1.05
CA HIS A 132 16.45 -5.47 0.23
C HIS A 132 16.91 -6.63 1.11
N GLY A 133 16.34 -7.80 0.90
CA GLY A 133 16.71 -9.00 1.62
C GLY A 133 15.72 -10.15 1.49
N PRO A 134 16.04 -11.29 2.11
CA PRO A 134 15.14 -12.43 2.14
C PRO A 134 13.90 -12.16 2.97
N ASN A 135 12.79 -12.79 2.60
CA ASN A 135 11.63 -12.86 3.46
C ASN A 135 11.95 -13.76 4.66
N ARG A 136 11.29 -13.48 5.79
CA ARG A 136 11.36 -14.31 6.97
C ARG A 136 10.17 -15.26 6.96
N TRP A 137 10.43 -16.55 6.78
CA TRP A 137 9.38 -17.57 6.78
C TRP A 137 9.56 -18.49 7.96
N PRO A 138 8.52 -18.81 8.75
CA PRO A 138 8.60 -19.83 9.77
C PRO A 138 8.62 -21.22 9.13
N ASP A 139 9.60 -22.05 9.52
CA ASP A 139 9.83 -23.38 8.92
C ASP A 139 8.64 -24.32 9.11
N ASP A 140 7.91 -24.17 10.21
CA ASP A 140 6.75 -24.98 10.58
C ASP A 140 5.42 -24.51 9.95
N LYS A 141 5.45 -23.42 9.15
CA LYS A 141 4.25 -22.81 8.54
C LYS A 141 4.41 -22.60 7.01
N PRO A 142 4.75 -23.68 6.23
CA PRO A 142 4.97 -23.54 4.77
C PRO A 142 3.76 -23.00 4.03
N TRP A 143 2.55 -23.27 4.54
CA TRP A 143 1.29 -22.78 4.00
C TRP A 143 1.20 -21.23 3.96
N LEU A 144 1.84 -20.53 4.93
CA LEU A 144 1.88 -19.07 4.96
C LEU A 144 2.71 -18.53 3.78
N LYS A 145 3.90 -19.11 3.58
CA LYS A 145 4.78 -18.76 2.45
C LYS A 145 4.09 -18.99 1.12
N GLU A 146 3.51 -20.17 0.94
CA GLU A 146 2.86 -20.56 -0.32
C GLU A 146 1.73 -19.58 -0.69
N ALA A 147 0.78 -19.33 0.22
CA ALA A 147 -0.34 -18.44 -0.03
C ALA A 147 0.11 -16.99 -0.22
N ALA A 148 1.01 -16.49 0.64
CA ALA A 148 1.46 -15.10 0.59
C ALA A 148 2.31 -14.80 -0.66
N MET A 149 3.19 -15.71 -1.08
CA MET A 149 3.98 -15.52 -2.29
C MET A 149 3.15 -15.63 -3.57
N ALA A 150 2.18 -16.56 -3.63
CA ALA A 150 1.24 -16.62 -4.75
C ALA A 150 0.49 -15.30 -4.92
N TYR A 151 -0.01 -14.72 -3.83
CA TYR A 151 -0.66 -13.40 -3.85
C TYR A 151 0.32 -12.29 -4.26
N PHE A 152 1.52 -12.28 -3.69
CA PHE A 152 2.58 -11.31 -4.00
C PHE A 152 2.90 -11.29 -5.50
N ASP A 153 3.11 -12.43 -6.12
CA ASP A 153 3.45 -12.53 -7.55
C ASP A 153 2.33 -11.98 -8.43
N HIS A 154 1.08 -12.28 -8.10
CA HIS A 154 -0.07 -11.72 -8.82
C HIS A 154 -0.20 -10.20 -8.64
N THR A 155 0.04 -9.68 -7.44
CA THR A 155 -0.01 -8.23 -7.20
C THR A 155 1.15 -7.49 -7.86
N VAL A 156 2.34 -8.07 -7.93
CA VAL A 156 3.47 -7.51 -8.69
C VAL A 156 3.15 -7.45 -10.19
N ALA A 157 2.57 -8.52 -10.74
CA ALA A 157 2.15 -8.54 -12.14
C ALA A 157 1.07 -7.48 -12.41
N LEU A 158 0.07 -7.35 -11.52
CA LEU A 158 -0.96 -6.31 -11.63
C LEU A 158 -0.35 -4.91 -11.50
N GLY A 159 0.57 -4.68 -10.57
CA GLY A 159 1.27 -3.40 -10.42
C GLY A 159 1.95 -2.94 -11.72
N ARG A 160 2.64 -3.86 -12.41
CA ARG A 160 3.24 -3.56 -13.72
C ARG A 160 2.19 -3.24 -14.79
N ARG A 161 1.03 -3.91 -14.77
CA ARG A 161 -0.10 -3.58 -15.66
C ARG A 161 -0.65 -2.18 -15.37
N LEU A 162 -0.85 -1.83 -14.10
CA LEU A 162 -1.32 -0.50 -13.71
C LEU A 162 -0.32 0.60 -14.10
N LEU A 163 0.98 0.32 -14.04
CA LEU A 163 2.01 1.27 -14.50
C LEU A 163 1.97 1.53 -16.01
N ARG A 164 1.53 0.57 -16.83
CA ARG A 164 1.29 0.79 -18.27
C ARG A 164 0.13 1.75 -18.49
N ILE A 165 -1.00 1.53 -17.79
CA ILE A 165 -2.14 2.44 -17.85
C ILE A 165 -1.74 3.83 -17.36
N PHE A 166 -0.97 3.90 -16.27
CA PHE A 166 -0.45 5.15 -15.72
C PHE A 166 0.44 5.91 -16.72
N ALA A 167 1.32 5.21 -17.45
CA ALA A 167 2.17 5.82 -18.47
C ALA A 167 1.31 6.46 -19.58
N VAL A 168 0.35 5.71 -20.14
CA VAL A 168 -0.54 6.23 -21.18
C VAL A 168 -1.42 7.39 -20.66
N ALA A 169 -1.89 7.32 -19.42
CA ALA A 169 -2.64 8.40 -18.78
C ALA A 169 -1.82 9.69 -18.57
N LEU A 170 -0.51 9.59 -18.65
CA LEU A 170 0.45 10.70 -18.59
C LEU A 170 1.01 11.08 -19.99
N ASP A 171 0.41 10.60 -21.07
CA ASP A 171 0.88 10.81 -22.45
C ASP A 171 2.33 10.34 -22.68
N LEU A 172 2.75 9.26 -21.99
CA LEU A 172 4.05 8.63 -22.09
C LEU A 172 3.95 7.28 -22.85
N PRO A 173 5.06 6.76 -23.40
CA PRO A 173 5.08 5.40 -23.92
C PRO A 173 4.58 4.38 -22.89
N GLU A 174 3.78 3.40 -23.31
CA GLU A 174 3.11 2.43 -22.44
C GLU A 174 4.07 1.71 -21.47
N ASP A 175 5.30 1.46 -21.90
CA ASP A 175 6.33 0.75 -21.12
C ASP A 175 7.28 1.68 -20.33
N PHE A 176 7.04 3.00 -20.36
CA PHE A 176 7.92 4.01 -19.78
C PHE A 176 8.35 3.70 -18.35
N PHE A 177 7.44 3.28 -17.48
CA PHE A 177 7.75 2.98 -16.09
C PHE A 177 8.34 1.59 -15.86
N LEU A 178 8.22 0.66 -16.81
CA LEU A 178 8.65 -0.72 -16.61
C LEU A 178 10.19 -0.85 -16.48
N GLN A 179 10.95 0.08 -17.03
CA GLN A 179 12.40 0.15 -16.87
C GLN A 179 12.84 0.29 -15.41
N TYR A 180 11.96 0.81 -14.55
CA TYR A 180 12.20 1.04 -13.12
C TYR A 180 11.62 -0.06 -12.22
N THR A 181 11.28 -1.21 -12.77
CA THR A 181 10.67 -2.33 -12.04
C THR A 181 11.45 -3.64 -12.18
N LYS A 182 12.77 -3.57 -12.26
CA LYS A 182 13.66 -4.75 -12.35
C LYS A 182 13.78 -5.45 -11.00
N LYS A 183 14.02 -4.69 -9.93
CA LYS A 183 14.03 -5.10 -8.51
C LYS A 183 13.17 -4.15 -7.69
N PRO A 184 11.85 -4.12 -7.93
CA PRO A 184 10.97 -3.12 -7.33
C PRO A 184 10.86 -3.32 -5.81
N MET A 185 10.86 -2.21 -5.08
CA MET A 185 10.65 -2.23 -3.62
C MET A 185 9.17 -2.44 -3.33
N VAL A 186 8.69 -3.66 -3.48
CA VAL A 186 7.33 -4.05 -3.19
C VAL A 186 7.25 -4.64 -1.79
N LEU A 187 6.29 -4.16 -1.00
CA LEU A 187 5.97 -4.68 0.32
C LEU A 187 4.50 -5.07 0.37
N THR A 188 4.23 -6.30 0.74
CA THR A 188 2.88 -6.78 1.05
C THR A 188 2.76 -6.96 2.55
N ASN A 189 1.69 -6.46 3.14
CA ASN A 189 1.38 -6.64 4.55
C ASN A 189 0.08 -7.44 4.70
N LEU A 190 0.12 -8.52 5.42
CA LEU A 190 -1.09 -9.16 5.92
C LEU A 190 -1.48 -8.40 7.19
N TYR A 191 -2.49 -7.53 7.14
CA TYR A 191 -2.96 -6.77 8.30
C TYR A 191 -4.09 -7.50 9.02
N HIS A 192 -3.98 -7.54 10.35
CA HIS A 192 -5.02 -7.92 11.27
C HIS A 192 -5.37 -6.74 12.18
N TYR A 193 -6.64 -6.41 12.23
CA TYR A 193 -7.23 -5.40 13.10
C TYR A 193 -8.14 -6.11 14.09
N PRO A 194 -7.81 -6.13 15.38
CA PRO A 194 -8.65 -6.77 16.40
C PRO A 194 -10.01 -6.07 16.50
N PRO A 195 -11.01 -6.70 17.14
CA PRO A 195 -12.29 -6.08 17.39
C PRO A 195 -12.15 -4.76 18.15
N GLN A 196 -12.72 -3.69 17.60
CA GLN A 196 -12.87 -2.39 18.25
C GLN A 196 -14.36 -2.08 18.39
N ALA A 197 -14.88 -2.05 19.62
CA ALA A 197 -16.28 -1.74 19.84
C ALA A 197 -16.59 -0.23 19.74
N SER A 198 -15.63 0.61 20.07
CA SER A 198 -15.83 2.06 20.18
C SER A 198 -14.56 2.82 19.75
N PRO A 199 -14.28 2.91 18.43
CA PRO A 199 -13.12 3.65 17.95
C PRO A 199 -13.26 5.14 18.24
N THR A 200 -12.16 5.77 18.64
CA THR A 200 -12.07 7.20 18.90
C THR A 200 -11.18 7.90 17.88
N HIS A 201 -11.21 9.23 17.82
CA HIS A 201 -10.32 9.99 16.91
C HIS A 201 -8.84 9.81 17.20
N LEU A 202 -8.48 9.36 18.40
CA LEU A 202 -7.08 9.13 18.78
C LEU A 202 -6.64 7.69 18.61
N GLU A 203 -7.57 6.72 18.55
CA GLU A 203 -7.29 5.29 18.54
C GLU A 203 -8.02 4.62 17.36
N LEU A 204 -7.30 4.42 16.27
CA LEU A 204 -7.79 3.95 15.00
C LEU A 204 -7.08 2.65 14.59
N GLY A 205 -7.72 1.88 13.72
CA GLY A 205 -7.07 0.74 13.05
C GLY A 205 -5.84 1.20 12.26
N ALA A 206 -5.97 2.30 11.52
CA ALA A 206 -4.86 3.06 10.96
C ALA A 206 -5.20 4.55 11.00
N ALA A 207 -4.33 5.37 11.59
CA ALA A 207 -4.48 6.82 11.64
C ALA A 207 -4.47 7.43 10.24
N ALA A 208 -4.99 8.67 10.10
CA ALA A 208 -5.04 9.36 8.83
C ALA A 208 -3.63 9.60 8.26
N HIS A 209 -3.38 9.11 7.05
CA HIS A 209 -2.09 9.20 6.36
C HIS A 209 -2.27 9.19 4.84
N THR A 210 -1.21 9.49 4.13
CA THR A 210 -1.02 9.20 2.70
C THR A 210 -0.04 8.06 2.56
N ASP A 211 -0.14 7.25 1.49
CA ASP A 211 0.85 6.25 1.17
C ASP A 211 2.12 6.88 0.63
N TYR A 212 3.28 6.35 1.01
CA TYR A 212 4.56 6.98 0.72
C TYR A 212 5.05 6.77 -0.70
N GLY A 213 4.65 5.66 -1.32
CA GLY A 213 5.23 5.17 -2.56
C GLY A 213 4.51 5.61 -3.83
N THR A 214 4.37 4.67 -4.77
CA THR A 214 3.80 4.91 -6.10
C THR A 214 2.34 4.48 -6.16
N LEU A 215 2.07 3.19 -5.95
CA LEU A 215 0.74 2.59 -6.01
C LEU A 215 0.53 1.69 -4.81
N THR A 216 -0.69 1.67 -4.30
CA THR A 216 -1.15 0.65 -3.36
C THR A 216 -2.23 -0.19 -4.03
N ILE A 217 -2.08 -1.50 -3.94
CA ILE A 217 -3.05 -2.51 -4.40
C ILE A 217 -3.58 -3.19 -3.16
N LEU A 218 -4.85 -2.98 -2.84
CA LEU A 218 -5.43 -3.43 -1.57
C LEU A 218 -6.54 -4.44 -1.81
N SER A 219 -6.37 -5.65 -1.25
CA SER A 219 -7.49 -6.55 -0.96
C SER A 219 -8.04 -6.25 0.43
N GLN A 220 -9.35 -6.16 0.57
CA GLN A 220 -10.01 -5.97 1.86
C GLN A 220 -11.10 -7.02 2.05
N ASP A 221 -11.40 -7.36 3.31
CA ASP A 221 -12.51 -8.23 3.66
C ASP A 221 -13.86 -7.47 3.69
N PRO A 222 -15.00 -8.17 3.78
CA PRO A 222 -16.32 -7.53 3.81
C PRO A 222 -16.61 -6.67 5.06
N ILE A 223 -15.71 -6.63 6.04
CA ILE A 223 -15.85 -5.78 7.23
C ILE A 223 -15.77 -4.29 6.87
N GLY A 224 -15.00 -3.95 5.82
CA GLY A 224 -14.86 -2.56 5.39
C GLY A 224 -13.96 -1.73 6.32
N GLY A 225 -14.36 -0.49 6.59
CA GLY A 225 -13.66 0.41 7.51
C GLY A 225 -12.57 1.28 6.89
N LEU A 226 -12.25 1.12 5.60
CA LEU A 226 -11.42 2.07 4.87
C LEU A 226 -12.22 3.35 4.59
N GLU A 227 -11.62 4.49 4.90
CA GLU A 227 -12.19 5.81 4.65
C GLU A 227 -11.17 6.70 3.96
N LEU A 228 -11.63 7.47 2.99
CA LEU A 228 -10.83 8.48 2.31
C LEU A 228 -11.41 9.88 2.52
N LYS A 229 -10.56 10.89 2.44
CA LYS A 229 -10.96 12.28 2.61
C LYS A 229 -11.31 12.89 1.26
N THR A 230 -12.50 13.47 1.12
CA THR A 230 -12.89 14.21 -0.08
C THR A 230 -12.13 15.54 -0.18
N ARG A 231 -12.20 16.21 -1.33
CA ARG A 231 -11.64 17.55 -1.50
C ARG A 231 -12.27 18.59 -0.59
N ASP A 232 -13.54 18.39 -0.27
CA ASP A 232 -14.31 19.28 0.63
C ASP A 232 -14.01 18.99 2.11
N GLY A 233 -13.10 18.04 2.38
CA GLY A 233 -12.65 17.69 3.71
C GLY A 233 -13.53 16.70 4.46
N GLU A 234 -14.56 16.13 3.82
CA GLU A 234 -15.42 15.10 4.36
C GLU A 234 -14.74 13.73 4.33
N TRP A 235 -14.98 12.89 5.35
CA TRP A 235 -14.61 11.48 5.33
C TRP A 235 -15.71 10.66 4.67
N VAL A 236 -15.36 9.80 3.70
CA VAL A 236 -16.30 8.88 3.04
C VAL A 236 -15.75 7.46 3.12
N ALA A 237 -16.65 6.49 3.31
CA ALA A 237 -16.28 5.08 3.36
C ALA A 237 -16.03 4.53 1.94
N ALA A 238 -14.97 3.72 1.81
CA ALA A 238 -14.71 2.87 0.65
C ALA A 238 -15.32 1.48 0.92
N PRO A 239 -16.55 1.19 0.47
CA PRO A 239 -17.20 -0.08 0.77
C PRO A 239 -16.45 -1.25 0.14
N TYR A 240 -16.63 -2.44 0.72
CA TYR A 240 -16.22 -3.67 0.05
C TYR A 240 -17.07 -3.88 -1.21
N VAL A 241 -16.40 -4.15 -2.32
CA VAL A 241 -17.04 -4.54 -3.59
C VAL A 241 -16.43 -5.87 -4.01
N GLU A 242 -17.26 -6.90 -4.07
CA GLU A 242 -16.81 -8.26 -4.40
C GLU A 242 -16.11 -8.32 -5.77
N GLY A 243 -15.05 -9.11 -5.87
CA GLY A 243 -14.29 -9.29 -7.10
C GLY A 243 -13.45 -8.07 -7.52
N THR A 244 -13.29 -7.10 -6.62
CA THR A 244 -12.45 -5.91 -6.89
C THR A 244 -11.27 -5.79 -5.94
N LEU A 245 -10.27 -5.04 -6.39
CA LEU A 245 -9.19 -4.52 -5.56
C LEU A 245 -9.30 -3.00 -5.49
N VAL A 246 -8.97 -2.41 -4.34
CA VAL A 246 -8.83 -0.95 -4.21
C VAL A 246 -7.43 -0.56 -4.66
N ILE A 247 -7.35 0.47 -5.48
CA ILE A 247 -6.09 1.08 -5.91
C ILE A 247 -6.03 2.51 -5.41
N ASN A 248 -4.88 2.91 -4.88
CA ASN A 248 -4.62 4.32 -4.61
C ASN A 248 -3.19 4.73 -4.97
N LEU A 249 -3.04 6.03 -5.24
CA LEU A 249 -1.75 6.64 -5.53
C LEU A 249 -1.04 7.06 -4.25
N GLY A 250 0.28 6.93 -4.26
CA GLY A 250 1.14 7.40 -3.18
C GLY A 250 1.86 8.72 -3.48
N ASP A 251 2.64 9.20 -2.52
CA ASP A 251 3.25 10.53 -2.55
C ASP A 251 4.30 10.73 -3.66
N LEU A 252 4.97 9.65 -4.14
CA LEU A 252 5.92 9.77 -5.26
C LEU A 252 5.24 10.21 -6.55
N VAL A 253 3.96 9.89 -6.74
CA VAL A 253 3.19 10.31 -7.91
C VAL A 253 2.96 11.83 -7.90
N LYS A 254 2.83 12.46 -6.73
CA LYS A 254 2.74 13.92 -6.62
C LYS A 254 3.98 14.60 -7.19
N VAL A 255 5.16 14.04 -6.91
CA VAL A 255 6.44 14.59 -7.40
C VAL A 255 6.49 14.54 -8.93
N TRP A 256 6.15 13.40 -9.54
CA TRP A 256 6.14 13.26 -11.01
C TRP A 256 5.12 14.16 -11.69
N THR A 257 3.96 14.35 -11.09
CA THR A 257 2.84 15.08 -11.70
C THR A 257 2.68 16.50 -11.15
N ASN A 258 3.68 17.02 -10.43
CA ASN A 258 3.64 18.36 -9.80
C ASN A 258 2.34 18.59 -9.01
N GLU A 259 1.87 17.55 -8.30
CA GLU A 259 0.61 17.50 -7.54
C GLU A 259 -0.68 17.51 -8.39
N HIS A 260 -0.56 17.30 -9.72
CA HIS A 260 -1.74 17.17 -10.56
C HIS A 260 -2.55 15.91 -10.23
N TYR A 261 -1.86 14.79 -9.91
CA TYR A 261 -2.48 13.58 -9.39
C TYR A 261 -2.44 13.55 -7.87
N VAL A 262 -3.49 13.01 -7.28
CA VAL A 262 -3.74 13.11 -5.85
C VAL A 262 -3.23 11.87 -5.12
N SER A 263 -2.33 12.05 -4.15
CA SER A 263 -2.15 11.08 -3.06
C SER A 263 -3.02 11.54 -1.90
N ASN A 264 -4.05 10.78 -1.58
CA ASN A 264 -5.14 11.23 -0.73
C ASN A 264 -5.01 10.71 0.71
N LEU A 265 -5.42 11.53 1.66
CA LEU A 265 -5.56 11.12 3.05
C LEU A 265 -6.61 10.03 3.17
N HIS A 266 -6.24 8.94 3.84
CA HIS A 266 -7.14 7.85 4.16
C HIS A 266 -6.83 7.30 5.56
N ARG A 267 -7.79 6.58 6.13
CA ARG A 267 -7.69 5.98 7.46
C ARG A 267 -8.47 4.68 7.54
N VAL A 268 -8.25 3.90 8.59
CA VAL A 268 -9.04 2.69 8.86
C VAL A 268 -9.72 2.82 10.21
N VAL A 269 -11.04 2.66 10.20
CA VAL A 269 -11.87 2.71 11.40
C VAL A 269 -12.73 1.44 11.48
N ASN A 270 -12.33 0.49 12.33
CA ASN A 270 -13.10 -0.73 12.55
C ASN A 270 -14.24 -0.48 13.57
N ARG A 271 -15.46 -0.28 13.08
CA ARG A 271 -16.64 0.01 13.92
C ARG A 271 -17.50 -1.22 14.22
N THR A 272 -17.14 -2.37 13.63
CA THR A 272 -18.04 -3.53 13.62
C THR A 272 -18.00 -4.37 14.90
N GLY A 273 -17.01 -4.14 15.77
CA GLY A 273 -16.73 -5.03 16.90
C GLY A 273 -16.26 -6.43 16.50
N ARG A 274 -15.91 -6.64 15.22
CA ARG A 274 -15.40 -7.90 14.69
C ARG A 274 -13.95 -7.72 14.22
N GLU A 275 -13.22 -8.82 14.08
CA GLU A 275 -11.91 -8.82 13.45
C GLU A 275 -12.02 -8.36 11.99
N ARG A 276 -11.04 -7.59 11.54
CA ARG A 276 -10.90 -7.16 10.15
C ARG A 276 -9.54 -7.57 9.62
N PHE A 277 -9.53 -8.02 8.38
CA PHE A 277 -8.29 -8.30 7.64
C PHE A 277 -8.21 -7.44 6.39
N SER A 278 -7.00 -7.04 6.03
CA SER A 278 -6.74 -6.42 4.74
C SER A 278 -5.30 -6.69 4.30
N ILE A 279 -5.08 -6.72 2.98
CA ILE A 279 -3.79 -7.11 2.43
C ILE A 279 -3.36 -6.06 1.40
N PRO A 280 -2.77 -4.94 1.85
CA PRO A 280 -2.17 -3.97 0.95
C PRO A 280 -0.83 -4.48 0.41
N THR A 281 -0.61 -4.28 -0.88
CA THR A 281 0.68 -4.37 -1.54
C THR A 281 1.10 -2.96 -1.97
N PHE A 282 2.15 -2.44 -1.33
CA PHE A 282 2.75 -1.15 -1.65
C PHE A 282 3.76 -1.37 -2.77
N PHE A 283 3.38 -1.02 -4.00
CA PHE A 283 4.21 -1.19 -5.18
C PHE A 283 5.04 0.08 -5.42
N ASN A 284 6.35 -0.06 -5.33
CA ASN A 284 7.30 1.02 -5.56
C ASN A 284 8.32 0.61 -6.62
N PHE A 285 9.03 1.59 -7.18
CA PHE A 285 10.09 1.37 -8.16
C PHE A 285 11.36 0.79 -7.55
N ASP A 286 12.33 0.50 -8.41
CA ASP A 286 13.69 0.16 -7.99
C ASP A 286 14.27 1.28 -7.11
N TYR A 287 15.14 0.94 -6.19
CA TYR A 287 15.69 1.85 -5.18
C TYR A 287 16.27 3.15 -5.77
N ASP A 288 17.08 3.01 -6.82
CA ASP A 288 17.80 4.13 -7.44
C ASP A 288 16.96 4.93 -8.46
N THR A 289 15.67 4.59 -8.62
CA THR A 289 14.80 5.29 -9.57
C THR A 289 14.74 6.77 -9.25
N PRO A 290 15.13 7.66 -10.19
CA PRO A 290 14.96 9.09 -10.03
C PRO A 290 13.50 9.46 -10.19
N VAL A 291 12.96 10.19 -9.23
CA VAL A 291 11.61 10.74 -9.26
C VAL A 291 11.72 12.26 -9.33
N ALA A 292 11.34 12.84 -10.45
CA ALA A 292 11.36 14.26 -10.71
C ALA A 292 10.11 14.67 -11.49
N CYS A 293 9.72 15.94 -11.39
CA CYS A 293 8.58 16.46 -12.13
C CYS A 293 8.74 16.20 -13.63
N LEU A 294 7.72 15.59 -14.23
CA LEU A 294 7.72 15.30 -15.67
C LEU A 294 7.55 16.62 -16.46
N PRO A 295 8.17 16.73 -17.66
CA PRO A 295 8.17 17.97 -18.45
C PRO A 295 6.78 18.55 -18.72
N GLN A 296 5.77 17.70 -18.95
CA GLN A 296 4.39 18.14 -19.24
C GLN A 296 3.66 18.73 -18.02
N PHE A 297 4.21 18.62 -16.82
CA PHE A 297 3.63 19.18 -15.58
C PHE A 297 4.42 20.39 -15.05
N GLN A 298 5.33 20.94 -15.84
CA GLN A 298 6.11 22.13 -15.47
C GLN A 298 6.16 23.15 -16.59
N SER A 299 6.26 24.42 -16.20
CA SER A 299 6.49 25.54 -17.11
C SER A 299 7.21 26.64 -16.35
N ALA A 300 7.51 27.76 -17.04
CA ALA A 300 8.08 28.96 -16.39
C ALA A 300 7.18 29.51 -15.28
N ASP A 301 5.86 29.44 -15.47
CA ASP A 301 4.84 29.92 -14.51
C ASP A 301 4.45 28.86 -13.47
N GLN A 302 4.81 27.60 -13.72
CA GLN A 302 4.54 26.46 -12.83
C GLN A 302 5.81 25.60 -12.68
N PRO A 303 6.82 26.08 -11.97
CA PRO A 303 8.04 25.31 -11.72
C PRO A 303 7.75 24.06 -10.88
N PRO A 304 8.65 23.06 -10.88
CA PRO A 304 8.55 21.90 -10.00
C PRO A 304 8.40 22.32 -8.53
N ARG A 305 7.39 21.79 -7.85
CA ARG A 305 7.12 22.03 -6.42
C ARG A 305 8.03 21.22 -5.51
N HIS A 306 8.58 20.13 -6.03
CA HIS A 306 9.42 19.21 -5.28
C HIS A 306 10.78 19.07 -5.98
N PRO A 307 11.87 19.00 -5.22
CA PRO A 307 13.18 18.66 -5.79
C PRO A 307 13.17 17.20 -6.28
N PRO A 308 14.04 16.83 -7.22
CA PRO A 308 14.27 15.43 -7.57
C PRO A 308 14.69 14.61 -6.36
N ILE A 309 14.12 13.40 -6.23
CA ILE A 309 14.40 12.47 -5.14
C ILE A 309 14.67 11.07 -5.69
N ARG A 310 15.35 10.21 -4.95
CA ARG A 310 15.42 8.77 -5.25
C ARG A 310 14.30 8.06 -4.52
N SER A 311 13.62 7.14 -5.23
CA SER A 311 12.50 6.36 -4.70
C SER A 311 12.86 5.66 -3.38
N GLY A 312 14.03 5.01 -3.31
CA GLY A 312 14.47 4.29 -2.12
C GLY A 312 14.78 5.19 -0.94
N ASP A 313 15.49 6.30 -1.16
CA ASP A 313 15.81 7.26 -0.09
C ASP A 313 14.55 7.87 0.51
N TRP A 314 13.57 8.19 -0.35
CA TRP A 314 12.28 8.69 0.09
C TRP A 314 11.58 7.70 1.04
N LEU A 315 11.46 6.43 0.63
CA LEU A 315 10.81 5.39 1.44
C LEU A 315 11.54 5.16 2.76
N VAL A 316 12.88 5.11 2.75
CA VAL A 316 13.70 4.96 3.96
C VAL A 316 13.42 6.09 4.93
N ASN A 317 13.44 7.35 4.47
CA ASN A 317 13.17 8.51 5.31
C ASN A 317 11.76 8.46 5.93
N ARG A 318 10.75 8.01 5.16
CA ARG A 318 9.38 7.87 5.67
C ARG A 318 9.27 6.77 6.73
N PHE A 319 9.88 5.60 6.51
CA PHE A 319 9.90 4.52 7.50
C PHE A 319 10.66 4.90 8.77
N GLN A 320 11.74 5.66 8.66
CA GLN A 320 12.46 6.19 9.81
C GLN A 320 11.58 7.12 10.65
N ALA A 321 10.86 8.03 9.99
CA ALA A 321 10.03 9.03 10.66
C ALA A 321 8.81 8.43 11.39
N VAL A 322 8.19 7.37 10.83
CA VAL A 322 6.89 6.85 11.33
C VAL A 322 7.03 5.56 12.13
N GLN A 323 8.02 4.73 11.81
CA GLN A 323 8.18 3.40 12.39
C GLN A 323 9.54 3.17 13.05
N GLY A 324 10.38 4.20 13.17
CA GLY A 324 11.69 4.10 13.78
C GLY A 324 12.65 3.15 13.05
N TYR A 325 12.47 2.94 11.74
CA TYR A 325 13.31 2.06 10.94
C TYR A 325 14.78 2.48 11.01
N LYS A 326 15.67 1.50 11.20
CA LYS A 326 17.12 1.68 11.11
C LYS A 326 17.65 0.97 9.87
N THR A 327 18.43 1.66 9.06
CA THR A 327 19.07 1.03 7.89
C THR A 327 20.09 -0.01 8.32
N PRO A 328 20.44 -1.00 7.46
CA PRO A 328 21.48 -1.99 7.79
C PRO A 328 22.80 -1.35 8.25
N THR A 329 23.20 -0.23 7.64
CA THR A 329 24.41 0.53 8.05
C THR A 329 24.25 1.16 9.44
N GLN A 330 23.08 1.63 9.81
CA GLN A 330 22.82 2.18 11.15
C GLN A 330 22.79 1.07 12.22
N LEU A 331 22.22 -0.10 11.90
CA LEU A 331 22.21 -1.26 12.79
C LEU A 331 23.63 -1.80 13.04
N ALA A 332 24.50 -1.80 12.03
CA ALA A 332 25.87 -2.27 12.15
C ALA A 332 26.77 -1.36 13.02
N LYS A 333 26.33 -0.13 13.31
CA LYS A 333 27.05 0.86 14.13
C LYS A 333 26.49 0.97 15.56
N ALA A 334 25.37 0.34 15.85
CA ALA A 334 24.70 0.34 17.15
C ALA A 334 25.08 -0.88 17.99
#